data_92dd77ea2299395267e08caf33270db0
#
_entry.id   92dd77ea2299395267e08caf33270db0
#
_cell.length_a   1.000
_cell.length_b   1.000
_cell.length_c   1.000
_cell.angle_alpha   90.00
_cell.angle_beta   90.00
_cell.angle_gamma   90.00
#
_symmetry.space_group_name_H-M   'P 1'
#
loop_
_entity.id
_entity.type
_entity.pdbx_description
1 polymer ?
#
loop_
_entity_poly.entity_id
_entity_poly.type
_entity_poly.pdbx_seq_one_letter_code
_entity_poly.pdbx_strand_id
1 'polypeptide(L)'
;MRSEVLIAIVAAAGLSLAAAAQNKDSFTPMALDAGFGHMDLNPPPVAPEKIIDEFAAKESEFQQALNHYTYRRTARVQTLDDDNKVDGEYYEVDDVVFDPKGARTEKVVFAPQNTLTRLMMMPSDLHDIQTGYSYPLSKEEILQYDVKYVGRQKVDEVDCYVFDVSPKVIEKKKRYLAGRIWVDATDLQIVVTNGRMVPDDTHKGNEDLHPPFMTWRQQVDGHYWFPVYTKGEGILHFAAAHGSLDQDVHIRQTVKYSDYKRFGSTTTILYNGQEIPAAGAQPPPENKPQQ
;
A
#
# COMPACT_ATOMS: atom_id res chain seq x y z
N MET A 1 -55.25 -44.15 -45.48
CA MET A 1 -55.08 -43.53 -44.16
C MET A 1 -53.60 -43.51 -43.84
N ARG A 2 -52.93 -42.40 -44.02
CA ARG A 2 -51.49 -42.20 -43.75
C ARG A 2 -51.34 -41.52 -42.40
N SER A 3 -50.69 -42.16 -41.45
CA SER A 3 -50.31 -41.58 -40.16
C SER A 3 -48.95 -40.88 -40.32
N GLU A 4 -48.94 -39.59 -40.15
CA GLU A 4 -47.68 -38.79 -40.05
C GLU A 4 -47.24 -38.77 -38.59
N VAL A 5 -46.06 -39.25 -38.35
CA VAL A 5 -45.39 -39.19 -37.06
C VAL A 5 -44.55 -37.92 -37.02
N LEU A 6 -44.95 -36.94 -36.22
CA LEU A 6 -44.19 -35.73 -35.92
C LEU A 6 -43.07 -36.09 -34.93
N ILE A 7 -41.83 -35.99 -35.36
CA ILE A 7 -40.64 -36.08 -34.51
C ILE A 7 -40.31 -34.67 -34.02
N ALA A 8 -40.52 -34.39 -32.73
CA ALA A 8 -40.12 -33.17 -32.08
C ALA A 8 -38.63 -33.29 -31.69
N ILE A 9 -37.77 -32.51 -32.35
CA ILE A 9 -36.36 -32.36 -31.97
C ILE A 9 -36.29 -31.31 -30.86
N VAL A 10 -36.00 -31.75 -29.62
CA VAL A 10 -35.66 -30.88 -28.50
C VAL A 10 -34.18 -30.53 -28.63
N ALA A 11 -33.89 -29.31 -29.06
CA ALA A 11 -32.55 -28.76 -29.02
C ALA A 11 -32.23 -28.32 -27.58
N ALA A 12 -31.46 -29.14 -26.88
CA ALA A 12 -30.89 -28.76 -25.60
C ALA A 12 -29.74 -27.78 -25.84
N ALA A 13 -30.01 -26.48 -25.67
CA ALA A 13 -28.96 -25.46 -25.61
C ALA A 13 -28.19 -25.60 -24.28
N GLY A 14 -27.06 -26.28 -24.36
CA GLY A 14 -26.11 -26.34 -23.26
C GLY A 14 -25.48 -24.94 -23.04
N LEU A 15 -25.93 -24.22 -22.02
CA LEU A 15 -25.20 -23.08 -21.50
C LEU A 15 -23.94 -23.61 -20.81
N SER A 16 -22.82 -23.57 -21.53
CA SER A 16 -21.50 -23.72 -20.94
C SER A 16 -21.23 -22.46 -20.11
N LEU A 17 -21.49 -22.50 -18.81
CA LEU A 17 -20.86 -21.57 -17.88
C LEU A 17 -19.34 -21.86 -17.92
N ALA A 18 -18.62 -21.11 -18.74
CA ALA A 18 -17.20 -20.98 -18.58
C ALA A 18 -16.98 -20.29 -17.22
N ALA A 19 -16.71 -21.07 -16.18
CA ALA A 19 -16.11 -20.53 -14.97
C ALA A 19 -14.77 -19.94 -15.41
N ALA A 20 -14.72 -18.62 -15.55
CA ALA A 20 -13.46 -17.91 -15.68
C ALA A 20 -12.67 -18.27 -14.42
N ALA A 21 -11.64 -19.10 -14.56
CA ALA A 21 -10.66 -19.31 -13.53
C ALA A 21 -10.15 -17.91 -13.19
N GLN A 22 -10.51 -17.40 -12.00
CA GLN A 22 -9.97 -16.14 -11.52
C GLN A 22 -8.46 -16.34 -11.49
N ASN A 23 -7.76 -15.60 -12.33
CA ASN A 23 -6.31 -15.59 -12.32
C ASN A 23 -5.90 -15.06 -10.92
N LYS A 24 -5.32 -15.92 -10.08
CA LYS A 24 -4.89 -15.58 -8.73
C LYS A 24 -3.91 -14.39 -8.70
N ASP A 25 -3.28 -14.12 -9.84
CA ASP A 25 -2.33 -13.02 -10.01
C ASP A 25 -2.99 -11.73 -10.51
N SER A 26 -4.33 -11.68 -10.57
CA SER A 26 -5.07 -10.48 -10.95
C SER A 26 -5.83 -9.90 -9.77
N PHE A 27 -5.96 -8.58 -9.75
CA PHE A 27 -6.78 -7.84 -8.80
C PHE A 27 -7.89 -7.12 -9.55
N THR A 28 -9.12 -7.23 -9.05
CA THR A 28 -10.23 -6.42 -9.54
C THR A 28 -10.29 -5.14 -8.72
N PRO A 29 -9.97 -3.96 -9.30
CA PRO A 29 -10.09 -2.70 -8.58
C PRO A 29 -11.51 -2.44 -8.13
N MET A 30 -11.69 -1.49 -7.19
CA MET A 30 -13.01 -0.99 -6.82
C MET A 30 -13.82 -0.60 -8.05
N ALA A 31 -15.14 -0.73 -7.97
CA ALA A 31 -16.03 -0.21 -9.01
C ALA A 31 -15.75 1.28 -9.26
N LEU A 32 -15.97 1.74 -10.51
CA LEU A 32 -15.54 3.10 -10.93
C LEU A 32 -16.14 4.22 -10.06
N ASP A 33 -17.37 4.05 -9.56
CA ASP A 33 -18.06 5.05 -8.73
C ASP A 33 -18.05 4.68 -7.22
N ALA A 34 -17.25 3.68 -6.82
CA ALA A 34 -17.20 3.27 -5.44
C ALA A 34 -16.21 4.14 -4.63
N GLY A 35 -16.69 4.61 -3.49
CA GLY A 35 -15.85 5.28 -2.49
C GLY A 35 -15.60 6.77 -2.71
N PHE A 36 -15.38 7.21 -3.97
CA PHE A 36 -15.00 8.59 -4.29
C PHE A 36 -15.96 9.31 -5.24
N GLY A 37 -17.16 8.76 -5.44
CA GLY A 37 -18.16 9.35 -6.32
C GLY A 37 -17.91 9.08 -7.81
N HIS A 38 -18.49 9.93 -8.67
CA HIS A 38 -18.51 9.69 -10.11
C HIS A 38 -17.12 9.79 -10.76
N MET A 39 -16.80 8.84 -11.66
CA MET A 39 -15.60 8.84 -12.48
C MET A 39 -15.87 9.51 -13.82
N ASP A 40 -15.16 10.57 -14.14
CA ASP A 40 -15.14 11.18 -15.48
C ASP A 40 -14.20 10.36 -16.39
N LEU A 41 -14.78 9.70 -17.40
CA LEU A 41 -14.07 8.83 -18.33
C LEU A 41 -13.51 9.58 -19.56
N ASN A 42 -13.63 10.90 -19.61
CA ASN A 42 -13.09 11.69 -20.71
C ASN A 42 -11.56 11.58 -20.77
N PRO A 43 -10.98 11.70 -21.97
CA PRO A 43 -9.53 11.77 -22.12
C PRO A 43 -8.94 12.90 -21.27
N PRO A 44 -7.74 12.74 -20.71
CA PRO A 44 -7.08 13.79 -19.97
C PRO A 44 -6.61 14.90 -20.94
N PRO A 45 -6.41 16.14 -20.45
CA PRO A 45 -5.96 17.25 -21.26
C PRO A 45 -4.52 17.08 -21.78
N VAL A 46 -3.77 16.16 -21.18
CA VAL A 46 -2.38 15.82 -21.53
C VAL A 46 -2.31 14.33 -21.81
N ALA A 47 -1.43 13.92 -22.74
CA ALA A 47 -1.25 12.50 -23.06
C ALA A 47 -0.97 11.67 -21.78
N PRO A 48 -1.66 10.55 -21.57
CA PRO A 48 -1.49 9.72 -20.36
C PRO A 48 -0.04 9.31 -20.10
N GLU A 49 0.72 9.04 -21.13
CA GLU A 49 2.12 8.65 -21.05
C GLU A 49 2.97 9.74 -20.38
N LYS A 50 2.68 11.02 -20.70
CA LYS A 50 3.37 12.14 -20.06
C LYS A 50 3.04 12.25 -18.58
N ILE A 51 1.77 12.04 -18.21
CA ILE A 51 1.35 12.02 -16.81
C ILE A 51 2.07 10.88 -16.07
N ILE A 52 2.17 9.70 -16.69
CA ILE A 52 2.86 8.53 -16.13
C ILE A 52 4.34 8.83 -15.91
N ASP A 53 5.02 9.42 -16.89
CA ASP A 53 6.46 9.78 -16.77
C ASP A 53 6.69 10.79 -15.63
N GLU A 54 5.79 11.77 -15.48
CA GLU A 54 5.91 12.80 -14.46
C GLU A 54 5.61 12.25 -13.06
N PHE A 55 4.54 11.47 -12.87
CA PHE A 55 4.28 10.90 -11.56
C PHE A 55 5.33 9.85 -11.16
N ALA A 56 5.87 9.07 -12.09
CA ALA A 56 6.96 8.14 -11.80
C ALA A 56 8.24 8.89 -11.36
N ALA A 57 8.48 10.09 -11.89
CA ALA A 57 9.54 10.95 -11.39
C ALA A 57 9.28 11.40 -9.96
N LYS A 58 8.03 11.81 -9.66
CA LYS A 58 7.62 12.21 -8.30
C LYS A 58 7.70 11.05 -7.30
N GLU A 59 7.34 9.83 -7.71
CA GLU A 59 7.52 8.64 -6.89
C GLU A 59 9.00 8.32 -6.60
N SER A 60 9.90 8.61 -7.55
CA SER A 60 11.35 8.52 -7.30
C SER A 60 11.82 9.56 -6.26
N GLU A 61 11.33 10.80 -6.37
CA GLU A 61 11.59 11.85 -5.37
C GLU A 61 11.01 11.48 -4.00
N PHE A 62 9.77 10.96 -3.96
CA PHE A 62 9.12 10.46 -2.75
C PHE A 62 9.94 9.38 -2.05
N GLN A 63 10.42 8.38 -2.78
CA GLN A 63 11.24 7.29 -2.24
C GLN A 63 12.52 7.81 -1.60
N GLN A 64 13.20 8.75 -2.27
CA GLN A 64 14.39 9.39 -1.72
C GLN A 64 14.07 10.24 -0.49
N ALA A 65 12.98 11.02 -0.56
CA ALA A 65 12.57 11.87 0.55
C ALA A 65 12.22 11.07 1.80
N LEU A 66 11.46 9.97 1.66
CA LEU A 66 11.04 9.13 2.79
C LEU A 66 12.24 8.59 3.59
N ASN A 67 13.38 8.37 2.93
CA ASN A 67 14.63 7.96 3.56
C ASN A 67 15.26 9.06 4.44
N HIS A 68 14.72 10.28 4.43
CA HIS A 68 15.16 11.39 5.25
C HIS A 68 14.12 11.84 6.29
N TYR A 69 13.05 11.05 6.49
CA TYR A 69 12.02 11.33 7.49
C TYR A 69 11.98 10.26 8.56
N THR A 70 11.93 10.70 9.80
CA THR A 70 11.52 9.87 10.93
C THR A 70 10.00 9.89 11.03
N TYR A 71 9.41 8.82 11.51
CA TYR A 71 7.96 8.74 11.72
C TYR A 71 7.62 7.63 12.70
N ARG A 72 6.43 7.70 13.26
CA ARG A 72 5.83 6.62 14.04
C ARG A 72 4.92 5.78 13.18
N ARG A 73 5.07 4.47 13.28
CA ARG A 73 4.19 3.49 12.64
C ARG A 73 3.43 2.71 13.71
N THR A 74 2.13 2.51 13.50
CA THR A 74 1.28 1.64 14.31
C THR A 74 0.71 0.58 13.41
N ALA A 75 1.13 -0.67 13.59
CA ALA A 75 0.64 -1.83 12.85
C ALA A 75 -0.34 -2.62 13.73
N ARG A 76 -1.45 -3.05 13.12
CA ARG A 76 -2.46 -3.88 13.76
C ARG A 76 -2.94 -4.94 12.79
N VAL A 77 -2.95 -6.18 13.23
CA VAL A 77 -3.54 -7.32 12.51
C VAL A 77 -4.56 -7.96 13.43
N GLN A 78 -5.78 -8.13 12.95
CA GLN A 78 -6.90 -8.68 13.72
C GLN A 78 -7.50 -9.86 12.97
N THR A 79 -7.89 -10.88 13.69
CA THR A 79 -8.84 -11.90 13.25
C THR A 79 -10.23 -11.56 13.75
N LEU A 80 -11.23 -11.85 12.92
CA LEU A 80 -12.64 -11.56 13.22
C LEU A 80 -13.43 -12.87 13.23
N ASP A 81 -14.32 -12.99 14.20
CA ASP A 81 -15.28 -14.09 14.26
C ASP A 81 -16.44 -13.91 13.24
N ASP A 82 -17.38 -14.84 13.23
CA ASP A 82 -18.54 -14.83 12.32
C ASP A 82 -19.48 -13.64 12.56
N ASP A 83 -19.41 -13.02 13.73
CA ASP A 83 -20.16 -11.81 14.08
C ASP A 83 -19.37 -10.52 13.77
N ASN A 84 -18.21 -10.62 13.10
CA ASN A 84 -17.25 -9.52 12.83
C ASN A 84 -16.66 -8.89 14.11
N LYS A 85 -16.62 -9.63 15.23
CA LYS A 85 -15.94 -9.19 16.43
C LYS A 85 -14.48 -9.67 16.43
N VAL A 86 -13.60 -8.85 16.96
CA VAL A 86 -12.17 -9.21 17.09
C VAL A 86 -12.02 -10.36 18.09
N ASP A 87 -11.45 -11.47 17.63
CA ASP A 87 -11.15 -12.66 18.44
C ASP A 87 -9.64 -12.91 18.65
N GLY A 88 -8.79 -12.15 17.94
CA GLY A 88 -7.35 -12.13 18.12
C GLY A 88 -6.72 -10.87 17.54
N GLU A 89 -5.60 -10.43 18.12
CA GLU A 89 -4.92 -9.21 17.70
C GLU A 89 -3.40 -9.32 17.86
N TYR A 90 -2.69 -8.86 16.82
CA TYR A 90 -1.32 -8.40 16.90
C TYR A 90 -1.32 -6.88 16.82
N TYR A 91 -0.55 -6.24 17.70
CA TYR A 91 -0.43 -4.79 17.75
C TYR A 91 1.02 -4.38 18.04
N GLU A 92 1.56 -3.46 17.25
CA GLU A 92 2.90 -2.94 17.43
C GLU A 92 2.97 -1.45 17.09
N VAL A 93 3.74 -0.73 17.87
CA VAL A 93 4.07 0.68 17.61
C VAL A 93 5.58 0.80 17.51
N ASP A 94 6.06 1.33 16.40
CA ASP A 94 7.46 1.55 16.10
C ASP A 94 7.75 3.01 15.86
N ASP A 95 8.92 3.46 16.28
CA ASP A 95 9.55 4.68 15.79
C ASP A 95 10.61 4.32 14.74
N VAL A 96 10.41 4.79 13.52
CA VAL A 96 11.40 4.75 12.45
C VAL A 96 12.30 5.97 12.60
N VAL A 97 13.55 5.73 12.95
CA VAL A 97 14.52 6.78 13.28
C VAL A 97 15.83 6.54 12.55
N PHE A 98 16.72 7.53 12.59
CA PHE A 98 18.07 7.41 12.07
C PHE A 98 19.07 7.35 13.22
N ASP A 99 20.07 6.50 13.10
CA ASP A 99 21.21 6.47 14.03
C ASP A 99 22.13 7.67 13.79
N PRO A 100 23.14 7.92 14.67
CA PRO A 100 24.09 9.01 14.48
C PRO A 100 24.92 8.93 13.19
N LYS A 101 24.94 7.78 12.52
CA LYS A 101 25.62 7.56 11.23
C LYS A 101 24.69 7.75 10.03
N GLY A 102 23.40 8.05 10.27
CA GLY A 102 22.38 8.21 9.24
C GLY A 102 21.77 6.90 8.74
N ALA A 103 22.04 5.76 9.38
CA ALA A 103 21.40 4.51 9.03
C ALA A 103 19.99 4.46 9.64
N ARG A 104 19.00 4.07 8.81
CA ARG A 104 17.63 3.87 9.26
C ARG A 104 17.54 2.70 10.23
N THR A 105 16.88 2.92 11.36
CA THR A 105 16.60 1.91 12.38
C THR A 105 15.14 1.95 12.78
N GLU A 106 14.60 0.81 13.18
CA GLU A 106 13.24 0.68 13.70
C GLU A 106 13.32 0.31 15.18
N LYS A 107 12.62 1.08 15.99
CA LYS A 107 12.60 0.91 17.44
C LYS A 107 11.19 0.62 17.89
N VAL A 108 10.94 -0.60 18.37
CA VAL A 108 9.68 -0.96 18.99
C VAL A 108 9.47 -0.11 20.24
N VAL A 109 8.39 0.64 20.26
CA VAL A 109 7.97 1.50 21.38
C VAL A 109 6.98 0.77 22.29
N PHE A 110 6.07 0.03 21.64
CA PHE A 110 5.03 -0.70 22.37
C PHE A 110 4.59 -1.92 21.55
N ALA A 111 4.63 -3.10 22.17
CA ALA A 111 4.13 -4.35 21.60
C ALA A 111 3.54 -5.21 22.74
N PRO A 112 2.22 -5.22 22.92
CA PRO A 112 1.57 -6.10 23.88
C PRO A 112 1.65 -7.56 23.44
N GLN A 113 1.25 -8.47 24.31
CA GLN A 113 1.18 -9.89 23.98
C GLN A 113 0.27 -10.10 22.75
N ASN A 114 0.80 -10.82 21.75
CA ASN A 114 0.02 -11.27 20.60
C ASN A 114 -1.06 -12.27 21.03
N THR A 115 -2.31 -12.03 20.67
CA THR A 115 -3.46 -12.87 21.01
C THR A 115 -4.05 -13.58 19.78
N LEU A 116 -3.41 -13.49 18.61
CA LEU A 116 -3.80 -14.25 17.43
C LEU A 116 -3.66 -15.75 17.70
N THR A 117 -4.74 -16.51 17.53
CA THR A 117 -4.77 -17.97 17.72
C THR A 117 -5.14 -18.73 16.45
N ARG A 118 -5.79 -18.06 15.49
CA ARG A 118 -6.27 -18.68 14.24
C ARG A 118 -5.28 -18.56 13.09
N LEU A 119 -4.25 -17.76 13.24
CA LEU A 119 -3.15 -17.62 12.28
C LEU A 119 -1.83 -17.39 13.01
N MET A 120 -0.73 -17.74 12.37
CA MET A 120 0.61 -17.48 12.86
C MET A 120 1.30 -16.50 11.93
N MET A 121 1.77 -15.39 12.50
CA MET A 121 2.56 -14.41 11.75
C MET A 121 4.02 -14.83 11.69
N MET A 122 4.57 -14.86 10.50
CA MET A 122 5.99 -15.10 10.25
C MET A 122 6.77 -13.78 10.25
N PRO A 123 8.09 -13.79 10.46
CA PRO A 123 8.91 -12.58 10.34
C PRO A 123 8.80 -11.89 8.97
N SER A 124 8.54 -12.64 7.89
CA SER A 124 8.26 -12.10 6.55
C SER A 124 6.99 -11.27 6.53
N ASP A 125 5.91 -11.73 7.19
CA ASP A 125 4.64 -11.02 7.23
C ASP A 125 4.78 -9.68 7.96
N LEU A 126 5.56 -9.68 9.05
CA LEU A 126 5.89 -8.44 9.78
C LEU A 126 6.69 -7.48 8.91
N HIS A 127 7.71 -7.98 8.21
CA HIS A 127 8.52 -7.18 7.30
C HIS A 127 7.66 -6.56 6.20
N ASP A 128 6.75 -7.32 5.61
CA ASP A 128 5.87 -6.86 4.55
C ASP A 128 4.86 -5.81 5.07
N ILE A 129 4.28 -6.01 6.26
CA ILE A 129 3.45 -5.00 6.92
C ILE A 129 4.26 -3.73 7.19
N GLN A 130 5.52 -3.88 7.56
CA GLN A 130 6.43 -2.78 7.87
C GLN A 130 6.87 -2.00 6.63
N THR A 131 7.05 -2.66 5.50
CA THR A 131 7.59 -2.05 4.27
C THR A 131 6.59 -1.98 3.13
N GLY A 132 5.60 -2.87 3.13
CA GLY A 132 4.89 -3.31 1.96
C GLY A 132 3.77 -2.42 1.43
N TYR A 133 3.25 -1.49 2.21
CA TYR A 133 2.11 -0.69 1.75
C TYR A 133 2.48 0.66 1.13
N SER A 134 3.77 0.93 1.02
CA SER A 134 4.30 2.15 0.40
C SER A 134 5.12 1.79 -0.84
N TYR A 135 4.47 1.16 -1.83
CA TYR A 135 5.12 0.82 -3.10
C TYR A 135 5.24 2.07 -3.97
N PRO A 136 6.43 2.63 -4.09
CA PRO A 136 6.66 3.69 -5.06
C PRO A 136 6.67 3.07 -6.46
N LEU A 137 5.91 3.66 -7.38
CA LEU A 137 6.00 3.36 -8.79
C LEU A 137 7.03 4.30 -9.43
N SER A 138 8.28 4.19 -8.99
CA SER A 138 9.39 5.02 -9.42
C SER A 138 9.68 4.86 -10.93
N LYS A 139 10.52 5.73 -11.48
CA LYS A 139 10.93 5.65 -12.90
C LYS A 139 11.52 4.29 -13.28
N GLU A 140 12.19 3.64 -12.36
CA GLU A 140 12.80 2.34 -12.59
C GLU A 140 11.75 1.23 -12.51
N GLU A 141 10.86 1.32 -11.55
CA GLU A 141 9.84 0.30 -11.29
C GLU A 141 8.70 0.35 -12.28
N ILE A 142 8.25 1.55 -12.70
CA ILE A 142 7.12 1.73 -13.62
C ILE A 142 7.32 0.99 -14.96
N LEU A 143 8.55 0.76 -15.37
CA LEU A 143 8.89 0.02 -16.59
C LEU A 143 8.43 -1.45 -16.55
N GLN A 144 8.23 -1.99 -15.36
CA GLN A 144 7.78 -3.37 -15.15
C GLN A 144 6.25 -3.50 -15.16
N TYR A 145 5.53 -2.38 -15.29
CA TYR A 145 4.07 -2.32 -15.20
C TYR A 145 3.43 -1.89 -16.51
N ASP A 146 2.26 -2.45 -16.76
CA ASP A 146 1.27 -1.88 -17.65
C ASP A 146 0.44 -0.88 -16.84
N VAL A 147 0.45 0.37 -17.27
CA VAL A 147 -0.27 1.47 -16.60
C VAL A 147 -1.29 2.01 -17.58
N LYS A 148 -2.56 1.89 -17.22
CA LYS A 148 -3.68 2.26 -18.07
C LYS A 148 -4.49 3.38 -17.45
N TYR A 149 -4.62 4.49 -18.17
CA TYR A 149 -5.52 5.58 -17.78
C TYR A 149 -6.97 5.10 -17.75
N VAL A 150 -7.67 5.41 -16.68
CA VAL A 150 -9.09 5.06 -16.45
C VAL A 150 -9.98 6.27 -16.59
N GLY A 151 -9.60 7.40 -15.98
CA GLY A 151 -10.43 8.59 -15.95
C GLY A 151 -9.93 9.62 -14.93
N ARG A 152 -10.80 10.55 -14.58
CA ARG A 152 -10.59 11.52 -13.50
C ARG A 152 -11.62 11.32 -12.41
N GLN A 153 -11.20 11.44 -11.16
CA GLN A 153 -12.09 11.31 -10.02
C GLN A 153 -11.61 12.23 -8.89
N LYS A 154 -12.56 12.77 -8.15
CA LYS A 154 -12.25 13.57 -6.98
C LYS A 154 -12.11 12.67 -5.77
N VAL A 155 -10.99 12.80 -5.05
CA VAL A 155 -10.74 12.16 -3.75
C VAL A 155 -10.81 13.26 -2.71
N ASP A 156 -11.87 13.30 -1.93
CA ASP A 156 -12.22 14.43 -1.06
C ASP A 156 -12.19 15.75 -1.86
N GLU A 157 -11.22 16.62 -1.63
CA GLU A 157 -11.08 17.90 -2.32
C GLU A 157 -10.04 17.86 -3.47
N VAL A 158 -9.33 16.74 -3.63
CA VAL A 158 -8.23 16.58 -4.60
C VAL A 158 -8.73 16.03 -5.92
N ASP A 159 -8.53 16.77 -7.01
CA ASP A 159 -8.78 16.26 -8.36
C ASP A 159 -7.66 15.31 -8.77
N CYS A 160 -8.02 14.08 -9.14
CA CYS A 160 -7.03 13.04 -9.45
C CYS A 160 -7.19 12.47 -10.87
N TYR A 161 -6.07 12.18 -11.52
CA TYR A 161 -6.01 11.21 -12.60
C TYR A 161 -6.02 9.80 -12.00
N VAL A 162 -6.72 8.89 -12.66
CA VAL A 162 -6.87 7.51 -12.18
C VAL A 162 -6.26 6.55 -13.18
N PHE A 163 -5.43 5.64 -12.67
CA PHE A 163 -4.77 4.63 -13.48
C PHE A 163 -4.94 3.24 -12.88
N ASP A 164 -5.18 2.24 -13.73
CA ASP A 164 -5.02 0.84 -13.36
C ASP A 164 -3.57 0.41 -13.64
N VAL A 165 -3.00 -0.33 -12.70
CA VAL A 165 -1.61 -0.77 -12.68
C VAL A 165 -1.56 -2.28 -12.55
N SER A 166 -0.81 -2.95 -13.41
CA SER A 166 -0.58 -4.39 -13.35
C SER A 166 0.84 -4.73 -13.81
N PRO A 167 1.50 -5.74 -13.22
CA PRO A 167 2.83 -6.15 -13.68
C PRO A 167 2.76 -6.73 -15.09
N LYS A 168 3.72 -6.39 -15.96
CA LYS A 168 3.89 -6.95 -17.30
C LYS A 168 4.27 -8.43 -17.27
N VAL A 169 5.12 -8.79 -16.31
CA VAL A 169 5.62 -10.14 -16.09
C VAL A 169 5.77 -10.37 -14.61
N ILE A 170 5.32 -11.52 -14.12
CA ILE A 170 5.51 -11.93 -12.72
C ILE A 170 6.74 -12.83 -12.64
N GLU A 171 7.81 -12.30 -12.04
CA GLU A 171 9.03 -13.05 -11.79
C GLU A 171 8.96 -13.85 -10.48
N LYS A 172 9.64 -14.99 -10.43
CA LYS A 172 9.73 -15.80 -9.21
C LYS A 172 10.36 -15.00 -8.07
N LYS A 173 9.80 -15.10 -6.88
CA LYS A 173 10.31 -14.47 -5.63
C LYS A 173 10.24 -12.93 -5.62
N LYS A 174 9.54 -12.33 -6.55
CA LYS A 174 9.31 -10.89 -6.59
C LYS A 174 7.82 -10.62 -6.51
N ARG A 175 7.44 -9.66 -5.69
CA ARG A 175 6.06 -9.23 -5.52
C ARG A 175 5.85 -7.90 -6.21
N TYR A 176 4.67 -7.72 -6.76
CA TYR A 176 4.29 -6.55 -7.54
C TYR A 176 2.95 -6.03 -7.06
N LEU A 177 2.73 -4.73 -7.20
CA LEU A 177 1.42 -4.12 -7.00
C LEU A 177 0.53 -4.45 -8.22
N ALA A 178 -0.68 -4.92 -7.97
CA ALA A 178 -1.76 -4.94 -8.96
C ALA A 178 -2.94 -4.15 -8.38
N GLY A 179 -3.46 -3.15 -9.10
CA GLY A 179 -4.53 -2.33 -8.55
C GLY A 179 -4.78 -1.03 -9.28
N ARG A 180 -5.27 -0.06 -8.55
CA ARG A 180 -5.63 1.27 -9.02
C ARG A 180 -4.96 2.33 -8.17
N ILE A 181 -4.49 3.39 -8.82
CA ILE A 181 -3.89 4.55 -8.16
C ILE A 181 -4.62 5.83 -8.56
N TRP A 182 -4.69 6.75 -7.64
CA TRP A 182 -5.17 8.11 -7.83
C TRP A 182 -3.99 9.06 -7.68
N VAL A 183 -3.75 9.84 -8.72
CA VAL A 183 -2.62 10.77 -8.85
C VAL A 183 -3.17 12.18 -8.84
N ASP A 184 -2.76 13.02 -7.90
CA ASP A 184 -3.13 14.44 -7.85
C ASP A 184 -2.86 15.10 -9.22
N ALA A 185 -3.86 15.77 -9.78
CA ALA A 185 -3.74 16.41 -11.07
C ALA A 185 -2.87 17.68 -11.05
N THR A 186 -2.52 18.18 -9.87
CA THR A 186 -1.74 19.43 -9.69
C THR A 186 -0.26 19.14 -9.54
N ASP A 187 0.13 18.29 -8.61
CA ASP A 187 1.52 18.02 -8.27
C ASP A 187 2.01 16.62 -8.70
N LEU A 188 1.12 15.84 -9.32
CA LEU A 188 1.39 14.54 -9.93
C LEU A 188 2.02 13.52 -8.95
N GLN A 189 1.56 13.54 -7.70
CA GLN A 189 1.93 12.56 -6.70
C GLN A 189 0.76 11.61 -6.41
N ILE A 190 1.05 10.36 -6.06
CA ILE A 190 0.01 9.38 -5.69
C ILE A 190 -0.62 9.79 -4.36
N VAL A 191 -1.95 9.88 -4.34
CA VAL A 191 -2.77 10.23 -3.15
C VAL A 191 -3.37 8.98 -2.53
N VAL A 192 -3.87 8.07 -3.36
CA VAL A 192 -4.49 6.82 -2.93
C VAL A 192 -4.00 5.66 -3.79
N THR A 193 -3.82 4.52 -3.16
CA THR A 193 -3.58 3.24 -3.81
C THR A 193 -4.62 2.24 -3.33
N ASN A 194 -5.33 1.57 -4.24
CA ASN A 194 -6.16 0.42 -3.94
C ASN A 194 -5.63 -0.78 -4.73
N GLY A 195 -5.15 -1.80 -4.04
CA GLY A 195 -4.47 -2.90 -4.71
C GLY A 195 -4.29 -4.12 -3.85
N ARG A 196 -3.58 -5.07 -4.41
CA ARG A 196 -3.04 -6.24 -3.72
C ARG A 196 -1.63 -6.51 -4.23
N MET A 197 -0.89 -7.29 -3.47
CA MET A 197 0.39 -7.83 -3.91
C MET A 197 0.20 -9.12 -4.69
N VAL A 198 0.90 -9.24 -5.82
CA VAL A 198 0.88 -10.42 -6.68
C VAL A 198 2.32 -10.87 -6.99
N PRO A 199 2.59 -12.20 -7.14
CA PRO A 199 1.70 -13.31 -6.82
C PRO A 199 1.49 -13.45 -5.32
N ASP A 200 0.51 -14.27 -4.90
CA ASP A 200 0.35 -14.63 -3.50
C ASP A 200 1.61 -15.33 -2.97
N ASP A 201 2.06 -14.95 -1.76
CA ASP A 201 3.19 -15.62 -1.10
C ASP A 201 2.69 -16.84 -0.31
N THR A 202 2.43 -17.92 -1.00
CA THR A 202 1.94 -19.20 -0.43
C THR A 202 3.06 -20.19 -0.17
N HIS A 203 4.15 -19.76 0.48
CA HIS A 203 5.32 -20.59 0.67
C HIS A 203 5.04 -21.76 1.65
N LYS A 204 5.28 -23.00 1.21
CA LYS A 204 5.17 -24.22 2.04
C LYS A 204 3.79 -24.49 2.64
N GLY A 205 2.71 -24.10 1.96
CA GLY A 205 1.33 -24.29 2.45
C GLY A 205 0.87 -23.24 3.44
N ASN A 206 1.63 -22.15 3.64
CA ASN A 206 1.13 -20.98 4.33
C ASN A 206 0.28 -20.14 3.37
N GLU A 207 -0.75 -19.52 3.89
CA GLU A 207 -1.52 -18.52 3.15
C GLU A 207 -0.81 -17.16 3.17
N ASP A 208 -1.00 -16.39 2.10
CA ASP A 208 -0.56 -15.00 2.05
C ASP A 208 -1.40 -14.16 3.01
N LEU A 209 -0.78 -13.61 4.06
CA LEU A 209 -1.46 -12.78 5.05
C LEU A 209 -1.75 -11.34 4.56
N HIS A 210 -1.58 -11.07 3.26
CA HIS A 210 -1.78 -9.75 2.67
C HIS A 210 -3.11 -9.68 1.90
N PRO A 211 -4.22 -9.29 2.56
CA PRO A 211 -5.47 -9.06 1.86
C PRO A 211 -5.34 -7.86 0.92
N PRO A 212 -6.28 -7.70 -0.03
CA PRO A 212 -6.41 -6.46 -0.76
C PRO A 212 -6.44 -5.27 0.19
N PHE A 213 -5.78 -4.19 -0.19
CA PHE A 213 -5.58 -3.04 0.70
C PHE A 213 -5.88 -1.71 0.00
N MET A 214 -6.06 -0.69 0.82
CA MET A 214 -6.14 0.68 0.41
C MET A 214 -5.20 1.52 1.28
N THR A 215 -4.35 2.31 0.63
CA THR A 215 -3.44 3.24 1.29
C THR A 215 -3.81 4.67 0.93
N TRP A 216 -3.99 5.49 1.94
CA TRP A 216 -4.15 6.94 1.80
C TRP A 216 -2.85 7.63 2.14
N ARG A 217 -2.52 8.63 1.34
CA ARG A 217 -1.39 9.52 1.57
C ARG A 217 -1.89 10.92 1.90
N GLN A 218 -1.11 11.67 2.63
CA GLN A 218 -1.38 13.06 2.96
C GLN A 218 -0.12 13.89 2.71
N GLN A 219 -0.32 15.14 2.34
CA GLN A 219 0.79 16.05 2.11
C GLN A 219 1.49 16.40 3.43
N VAL A 220 2.81 16.18 3.46
CA VAL A 220 3.70 16.49 4.58
C VAL A 220 4.64 17.60 4.14
N ASP A 221 4.84 18.60 4.99
CA ASP A 221 5.69 19.78 4.75
C ASP A 221 5.35 20.54 3.45
N GLY A 222 4.13 20.40 2.93
CA GLY A 222 3.68 21.05 1.71
C GLY A 222 4.33 20.54 0.42
N HIS A 223 5.05 19.38 0.46
CA HIS A 223 5.81 18.88 -0.69
C HIS A 223 5.52 17.43 -1.07
N TYR A 224 5.46 16.53 -0.08
CA TYR A 224 5.38 15.09 -0.34
C TYR A 224 4.10 14.49 0.18
N TRP A 225 3.48 13.63 -0.60
CA TRP A 225 2.34 12.82 -0.20
C TRP A 225 2.83 11.52 0.45
N PHE A 226 2.97 11.51 1.77
CA PHE A 226 3.38 10.35 2.54
C PHE A 226 2.19 9.51 3.01
N PRO A 227 2.36 8.17 3.13
CA PRO A 227 1.30 7.31 3.66
C PRO A 227 0.92 7.75 5.07
N VAL A 228 -0.37 7.81 5.35
CA VAL A 228 -0.88 8.11 6.71
C VAL A 228 -1.74 6.98 7.25
N TYR A 229 -2.37 6.24 6.36
CA TYR A 229 -3.24 5.14 6.74
C TYR A 229 -3.32 4.09 5.64
N THR A 230 -3.18 2.83 6.05
CA THR A 230 -3.47 1.66 5.19
C THR A 230 -4.48 0.77 5.89
N LYS A 231 -5.46 0.29 5.14
CA LYS A 231 -6.40 -0.73 5.58
C LYS A 231 -6.42 -1.85 4.55
N GLY A 232 -6.28 -3.10 5.02
CA GLY A 232 -6.53 -4.31 4.26
C GLY A 232 -7.58 -5.16 4.98
N GLU A 233 -8.43 -5.85 4.23
CA GLU A 233 -9.44 -6.75 4.79
C GLU A 233 -9.75 -7.85 3.79
N GLY A 234 -9.87 -9.08 4.26
CA GLY A 234 -10.18 -10.23 3.41
C GLY A 234 -10.38 -11.50 4.20
N ILE A 235 -10.73 -12.57 3.49
CA ILE A 235 -10.85 -13.92 4.05
C ILE A 235 -9.69 -14.74 3.50
N LEU A 236 -8.92 -15.34 4.41
CA LEU A 236 -7.82 -16.25 4.11
C LEU A 236 -8.33 -17.68 4.27
N HIS A 237 -8.06 -18.51 3.26
CA HIS A 237 -8.46 -19.91 3.26
C HIS A 237 -7.27 -20.80 3.59
N PHE A 238 -7.28 -21.45 4.75
CA PHE A 238 -6.28 -22.42 5.17
C PHE A 238 -6.76 -23.82 4.84
N ALA A 239 -6.13 -24.45 3.85
CA ALA A 239 -6.43 -25.82 3.48
C ALA A 239 -6.04 -26.82 4.58
N ALA A 240 -6.78 -27.90 4.73
CA ALA A 240 -6.46 -28.96 5.67
C ALA A 240 -5.04 -29.53 5.44
N ALA A 241 -4.19 -29.44 6.47
CA ALA A 241 -2.86 -29.99 6.45
C ALA A 241 -2.50 -30.59 7.81
N HIS A 242 -1.81 -31.73 7.80
CA HIS A 242 -1.25 -32.35 9.01
C HIS A 242 -2.23 -32.54 10.20
N GLY A 243 -3.52 -32.83 9.88
CA GLY A 243 -4.55 -33.06 10.92
C GLY A 243 -5.31 -31.82 11.38
N SER A 244 -5.07 -30.65 10.78
CA SER A 244 -5.96 -29.49 10.90
C SER A 244 -7.12 -29.61 9.92
N LEU A 245 -8.26 -29.01 10.26
CA LEU A 245 -9.40 -28.85 9.37
C LEU A 245 -9.20 -27.64 8.46
N ASP A 246 -9.87 -27.63 7.31
CA ASP A 246 -10.03 -26.43 6.50
C ASP A 246 -10.66 -25.34 7.37
N GLN A 247 -10.12 -24.12 7.27
CA GLN A 247 -10.70 -22.98 7.96
C GLN A 247 -10.57 -21.72 7.13
N ASP A 248 -11.60 -20.91 7.17
CA ASP A 248 -11.57 -19.54 6.71
C ASP A 248 -11.28 -18.60 7.90
N VAL A 249 -10.37 -17.68 7.70
CA VAL A 249 -10.02 -16.69 8.70
C VAL A 249 -10.25 -15.29 8.13
N HIS A 250 -11.22 -14.59 8.68
CA HIS A 250 -11.43 -13.19 8.33
C HIS A 250 -10.34 -12.36 9.00
N ILE A 251 -9.53 -11.67 8.19
CA ILE A 251 -8.41 -10.84 8.63
C ILE A 251 -8.68 -9.37 8.30
N ARG A 252 -8.31 -8.50 9.24
CA ARG A 252 -8.24 -7.05 9.05
C ARG A 252 -6.87 -6.55 9.45
N GLN A 253 -6.25 -5.80 8.55
CA GLN A 253 -4.95 -5.15 8.80
C GLN A 253 -5.11 -3.64 8.73
N THR A 254 -4.46 -2.93 9.64
CA THR A 254 -4.35 -1.48 9.58
C THR A 254 -2.94 -1.05 9.92
N VAL A 255 -2.43 -0.08 9.15
CA VAL A 255 -1.16 0.57 9.46
C VAL A 255 -1.41 2.08 9.46
N LYS A 256 -1.01 2.74 10.54
CA LYS A 256 -1.05 4.20 10.66
C LYS A 256 0.36 4.74 10.71
N TYR A 257 0.57 5.86 10.05
CA TYR A 257 1.83 6.58 10.05
C TYR A 257 1.59 7.99 10.57
N SER A 258 2.41 8.44 11.51
CA SER A 258 2.27 9.75 12.14
C SER A 258 3.65 10.33 12.50
N ASP A 259 3.63 11.56 12.97
CA ASP A 259 4.80 12.25 13.52
C ASP A 259 5.99 12.34 12.54
N TYR A 260 5.69 12.53 11.26
CA TYR A 260 6.72 12.75 10.25
C TYR A 260 7.58 13.95 10.58
N LYS A 261 8.91 13.73 10.65
CA LYS A 261 9.89 14.79 10.91
C LYS A 261 11.10 14.57 10.01
N ARG A 262 11.50 15.61 9.30
CA ARG A 262 12.67 15.55 8.45
C ARG A 262 13.95 15.40 9.29
N PHE A 263 14.72 14.35 9.03
CA PHE A 263 16.02 14.13 9.65
C PHE A 263 17.05 15.08 9.05
N GLY A 264 17.90 15.67 9.90
CA GLY A 264 18.95 16.62 9.47
C GLY A 264 18.51 18.05 9.30
N SER A 265 17.25 18.42 9.61
CA SER A 265 16.92 19.83 9.85
C SER A 265 17.59 20.28 11.13
N THR A 266 18.52 21.22 11.02
CA THR A 266 19.19 21.81 12.18
C THR A 266 18.15 22.56 12.99
N THR A 267 17.69 21.99 14.10
CA THR A 267 16.83 22.71 15.02
C THR A 267 17.73 23.70 15.77
N THR A 268 17.70 24.95 15.36
CA THR A 268 18.36 26.03 16.10
C THR A 268 17.51 26.31 17.33
N ILE A 269 18.01 25.95 18.53
CA ILE A 269 17.36 26.30 19.79
C ILE A 269 17.78 27.73 20.12
N LEU A 270 16.81 28.66 20.08
CA LEU A 270 17.03 30.04 20.54
C LEU A 270 16.71 30.13 22.04
N TYR A 271 17.67 30.49 22.84
CA TYR A 271 17.46 30.87 24.23
C TYR A 271 17.74 32.36 24.39
N ASN A 272 16.74 33.11 24.82
CA ASN A 272 16.81 34.58 24.91
C ASN A 272 17.24 35.28 23.60
N GLY A 273 16.85 34.75 22.43
CA GLY A 273 17.17 35.32 21.13
C GLY A 273 18.60 35.02 20.63
N GLN A 274 19.37 34.20 21.33
CA GLN A 274 20.69 33.73 20.90
C GLN A 274 20.67 32.26 20.55
N GLU A 275 21.36 31.87 19.46
CA GLU A 275 21.52 30.48 19.05
C GLU A 275 22.37 29.72 20.09
N ILE A 276 21.82 28.59 20.59
CA ILE A 276 22.62 27.64 21.38
C ILE A 276 23.22 26.64 20.40
N PRO A 277 24.55 26.50 20.30
CA PRO A 277 25.17 25.48 19.48
C PRO A 277 24.72 24.09 19.94
N ALA A 278 24.39 23.21 18.98
CA ALA A 278 24.11 21.79 19.28
C ALA A 278 25.29 21.18 20.04
N ALA A 279 25.03 20.39 21.06
CA ALA A 279 26.06 19.74 21.88
C ALA A 279 27.02 18.94 20.96
N GLY A 280 28.25 19.43 20.79
CA GLY A 280 29.27 18.88 19.91
C GLY A 280 29.83 19.84 18.86
N ALA A 281 29.26 21.02 18.67
CA ALA A 281 29.83 22.04 17.80
C ALA A 281 30.96 22.79 18.53
N GLN A 282 32.15 22.87 17.93
CA GLN A 282 33.25 23.68 18.44
C GLN A 282 32.81 25.18 18.47
N PRO A 283 33.13 25.93 19.54
CA PRO A 283 32.81 27.35 19.58
C PRO A 283 33.57 28.08 18.45
N PRO A 284 32.98 29.15 17.87
CA PRO A 284 33.67 29.96 16.88
C PRO A 284 34.92 30.58 17.48
N PRO A 285 36.00 30.79 16.69
CA PRO A 285 37.23 31.37 17.19
C PRO A 285 36.98 32.78 17.72
N GLU A 286 37.43 33.00 18.96
CA GLU A 286 37.36 34.28 19.65
C GLU A 286 38.15 35.35 18.88
N ASN A 287 37.47 36.33 18.31
CA ASN A 287 38.12 37.51 17.73
C ASN A 287 38.76 38.33 18.87
N LYS A 288 40.07 38.18 19.06
CA LYS A 288 40.84 39.07 19.92
C LYS A 288 40.93 40.47 19.29
N PRO A 289 40.64 41.54 20.01
CA PRO A 289 40.86 42.87 19.49
C PRO A 289 42.35 43.10 19.25
N GLN A 290 42.68 43.53 18.05
CA GLN A 290 44.01 44.06 17.76
C GLN A 290 44.23 45.38 18.51
N GLN A 291 45.26 45.40 19.31
CA GLN A 291 45.82 46.61 19.89
C GLN A 291 46.70 47.37 18.87
#